data_6bbe25c71f0494fa7b9e64ece2163d9b
#
_entry.id   6bbe25c71f0494fa7b9e64ece2163d9b
#
_cell.length_a   1.000
_cell.length_b   1.000
_cell.length_c   1.000
_cell.angle_alpha   90.00
_cell.angle_beta   90.00
_cell.angle_gamma   90.00
#
_symmetry.space_group_name_H-M   'P 1'
#
loop_
_entity.id
_entity.type
_entity.pdbx_description
1 polymer ?
#
loop_
_entity_poly.entity_id
_entity_poly.type
_entity_poly.pdbx_seq_one_letter_code
_entity_poly.pdbx_strand_id
1 'polypeptide(L)'
;IQEIYHLACPTSPKKFEQYRMQTLYANSVGVRQALDLALRYKSRVVHASSSVIYGPRPADGHRFVETENGVNDLLSPRACYDEGKRWAETICATYHQVHGIDVRIARMFRTYGPRMPLYDGQMIPDFITNALEGKDLEIFGDETFRTSLMYVGDLVDGMTKLMNLAQDPGPINFGSDIDIPLVD
;
A
#
# COMPACT_ATOMS: atom_id res chain seq x y z
N ILE A 1 -21.62 13.28 -0.69
CA ILE A 1 -20.21 12.81 -0.60
C ILE A 1 -19.52 13.29 -1.86
N GLN A 2 -18.45 14.09 -1.73
CA GLN A 2 -17.67 14.59 -2.87
C GLN A 2 -16.37 13.80 -3.07
N GLU A 3 -15.76 13.34 -1.97
CA GLU A 3 -14.47 12.68 -1.95
C GLU A 3 -14.51 11.43 -1.08
N ILE A 4 -13.82 10.38 -1.52
CA ILE A 4 -13.68 9.11 -0.80
C ILE A 4 -12.21 8.74 -0.77
N TYR A 5 -11.65 8.60 0.44
CA TYR A 5 -10.34 7.97 0.65
C TYR A 5 -10.57 6.53 1.10
N HIS A 6 -10.34 5.58 0.21
CA HIS A 6 -10.48 4.16 0.52
C HIS A 6 -9.16 3.60 1.06
N LEU A 7 -9.06 3.58 2.41
CA LEU A 7 -7.85 3.14 3.13
C LEU A 7 -8.05 1.80 3.85
N ALA A 8 -9.27 1.25 3.82
CA ALA A 8 -9.65 0.11 4.65
C ALA A 8 -9.10 -1.20 4.10
N CYS A 9 -8.08 -1.73 4.75
CA CYS A 9 -7.53 -3.05 4.51
C CYS A 9 -6.74 -3.53 5.73
N PRO A 10 -6.83 -4.81 6.15
CA PRO A 10 -5.89 -5.37 7.11
C PRO A 10 -4.46 -5.33 6.55
N THR A 11 -3.49 -4.81 7.31
CA THR A 11 -2.10 -4.63 6.87
C THR A 11 -1.07 -5.22 7.81
N SER A 12 -1.51 -5.87 8.92
CA SER A 12 -0.63 -6.46 9.91
C SER A 12 0.04 -7.73 9.39
N PRO A 13 1.38 -7.78 9.25
CA PRO A 13 2.06 -9.00 8.84
C PRO A 13 1.80 -10.18 9.77
N LYS A 14 1.77 -9.95 11.10
CA LYS A 14 1.51 -10.99 12.11
C LYS A 14 0.08 -11.53 12.05
N LYS A 15 -0.87 -10.77 11.52
CA LYS A 15 -2.28 -11.14 11.49
C LYS A 15 -2.76 -11.58 10.10
N PHE A 16 -1.92 -11.59 9.07
CA PHE A 16 -2.35 -12.01 7.74
C PHE A 16 -2.95 -13.41 7.73
N GLU A 17 -2.37 -14.36 8.47
CA GLU A 17 -2.93 -15.72 8.54
C GLU A 17 -4.35 -15.73 9.10
N GLN A 18 -4.60 -14.97 10.15
CA GLN A 18 -5.90 -14.88 10.80
C GLN A 18 -6.94 -14.18 9.94
N TYR A 19 -6.54 -13.18 9.17
CA TYR A 19 -7.45 -12.29 8.43
C TYR A 19 -7.37 -12.44 6.90
N ARG A 20 -6.93 -13.60 6.38
CA ARG A 20 -6.80 -13.84 4.92
C ARG A 20 -8.08 -13.53 4.17
N MET A 21 -9.22 -14.06 4.62
CA MET A 21 -10.50 -13.84 3.96
C MET A 21 -10.97 -12.39 4.06
N GLN A 22 -10.83 -11.76 5.23
CA GLN A 22 -11.16 -10.35 5.42
C GLN A 22 -10.29 -9.45 4.54
N THR A 23 -9.02 -9.78 4.37
CA THR A 23 -8.09 -9.07 3.48
C THR A 23 -8.53 -9.17 2.03
N LEU A 24 -8.91 -10.36 1.56
CA LEU A 24 -9.48 -10.55 0.22
C LEU A 24 -10.78 -9.75 0.03
N TYR A 25 -11.69 -9.83 0.99
CA TYR A 25 -12.96 -9.10 0.91
C TYR A 25 -12.77 -7.58 0.96
N ALA A 26 -11.85 -7.08 1.78
CA ALA A 26 -11.55 -5.65 1.84
C ALA A 26 -11.03 -5.13 0.49
N ASN A 27 -10.16 -5.89 -0.17
CA ASN A 27 -9.58 -5.50 -1.46
C ASN A 27 -10.46 -5.84 -2.68
N SER A 28 -11.57 -6.53 -2.52
CA SER A 28 -12.51 -6.87 -3.59
C SER A 28 -13.90 -6.25 -3.35
N VAL A 29 -14.70 -6.85 -2.51
CA VAL A 29 -16.07 -6.37 -2.21
C VAL A 29 -16.04 -4.97 -1.59
N GLY A 30 -15.09 -4.71 -0.67
CA GLY A 30 -14.96 -3.41 -0.02
C GLY A 30 -14.63 -2.29 -1.03
N VAL A 31 -13.67 -2.54 -1.92
CA VAL A 31 -13.33 -1.58 -3.00
C VAL A 31 -14.52 -1.36 -3.91
N ARG A 32 -15.19 -2.44 -4.37
CA ARG A 32 -16.39 -2.32 -5.20
C ARG A 32 -17.46 -1.46 -4.52
N GLN A 33 -17.75 -1.68 -3.25
CA GLN A 33 -18.73 -0.89 -2.51
C GLN A 33 -18.37 0.60 -2.44
N ALA A 34 -17.09 0.92 -2.25
CA ALA A 34 -16.62 2.31 -2.28
C ALA A 34 -16.81 2.94 -3.68
N LEU A 35 -16.54 2.19 -4.74
CA LEU A 35 -16.74 2.63 -6.12
C LEU A 35 -18.23 2.75 -6.51
N ASP A 36 -19.09 1.85 -6.03
CA ASP A 36 -20.56 1.96 -6.18
C ASP A 36 -21.09 3.23 -5.52
N LEU A 37 -20.57 3.59 -4.33
CA LEU A 37 -20.88 4.86 -3.68
C LEU A 37 -20.38 6.06 -4.50
N ALA A 38 -19.15 5.97 -5.02
CA ALA A 38 -18.58 7.02 -5.87
C ALA A 38 -19.41 7.23 -7.13
N LEU A 39 -19.86 6.15 -7.77
CA LEU A 39 -20.76 6.22 -8.93
C LEU A 39 -22.08 6.90 -8.58
N ARG A 40 -22.69 6.51 -7.47
CA ARG A 40 -23.98 7.06 -7.00
C ARG A 40 -23.92 8.55 -6.70
N TYR A 41 -22.82 9.00 -6.08
CA TYR A 41 -22.68 10.39 -5.61
C TYR A 41 -21.80 11.26 -6.51
N LYS A 42 -21.28 10.69 -7.61
CA LYS A 42 -20.31 11.35 -8.51
C LYS A 42 -19.08 11.85 -7.73
N SER A 43 -18.61 11.02 -6.80
CA SER A 43 -17.48 11.34 -5.96
C SER A 43 -16.16 11.00 -6.66
N ARG A 44 -15.10 11.75 -6.32
CA ARG A 44 -13.72 11.37 -6.61
C ARG A 44 -13.23 10.36 -5.56
N VAL A 45 -12.43 9.38 -5.99
CA VAL A 45 -11.87 8.35 -5.09
C VAL A 45 -10.36 8.39 -5.14
N VAL A 46 -9.70 8.34 -3.98
CA VAL A 46 -8.30 7.92 -3.85
C VAL A 46 -8.28 6.55 -3.21
N HIS A 47 -7.78 5.56 -3.95
CA HIS A 47 -7.59 4.20 -3.47
C HIS A 47 -6.16 3.99 -2.97
N ALA A 48 -6.02 3.55 -1.73
CA ALA A 48 -4.75 3.16 -1.13
C ALA A 48 -4.31 1.79 -1.63
N SER A 49 -3.49 1.78 -2.67
CA SER A 49 -2.75 0.60 -3.14
C SER A 49 -1.43 0.45 -2.37
N SER A 50 -0.53 -0.36 -2.83
CA SER A 50 0.73 -0.65 -2.17
C SER A 50 1.82 -1.03 -3.17
N SER A 51 3.09 -0.82 -2.80
CA SER A 51 4.25 -1.29 -3.55
C SER A 51 4.30 -2.82 -3.73
N VAL A 52 3.55 -3.57 -2.94
CA VAL A 52 3.49 -5.05 -3.06
C VAL A 52 2.96 -5.53 -4.41
N ILE A 53 2.27 -4.66 -5.16
CA ILE A 53 1.79 -5.00 -6.51
C ILE A 53 2.93 -5.29 -7.49
N TYR A 54 4.12 -4.78 -7.21
CA TYR A 54 5.31 -5.02 -8.03
C TYR A 54 5.96 -6.37 -7.75
N GLY A 55 5.67 -7.00 -6.61
CA GLY A 55 6.32 -8.24 -6.19
C GLY A 55 7.69 -8.02 -5.52
N PRO A 56 8.58 -9.01 -5.61
CA PRO A 56 9.91 -8.94 -5.03
C PRO A 56 10.75 -7.81 -5.63
N ARG A 57 11.67 -7.29 -4.83
CA ARG A 57 12.64 -6.29 -5.32
C ARG A 57 13.46 -6.87 -6.47
N PRO A 58 13.68 -6.11 -7.54
CA PRO A 58 14.51 -6.55 -8.67
C PRO A 58 15.94 -6.87 -8.24
N ALA A 59 16.51 -7.94 -8.79
CA ALA A 59 17.86 -8.39 -8.45
C ALA A 59 18.96 -7.38 -8.82
N ASP A 60 18.74 -6.55 -9.83
CA ASP A 60 19.63 -5.46 -10.24
C ASP A 60 19.46 -4.19 -9.38
N GLY A 61 18.54 -4.21 -8.44
CA GLY A 61 18.30 -3.12 -7.50
C GLY A 61 17.67 -1.86 -8.10
N HIS A 62 17.15 -1.90 -9.33
CA HIS A 62 16.49 -0.73 -9.90
C HIS A 62 15.24 -0.32 -9.06
N ARG A 63 14.85 0.93 -9.16
CA ARG A 63 13.65 1.45 -8.49
C ARG A 63 12.43 1.18 -9.35
N PHE A 64 11.34 0.74 -8.71
CA PHE A 64 10.07 0.55 -9.39
C PHE A 64 9.53 1.86 -9.97
N VAL A 65 9.07 1.79 -11.21
CA VAL A 65 8.32 2.85 -11.87
C VAL A 65 6.88 2.42 -12.10
N GLU A 66 5.97 3.40 -12.21
CA GLU A 66 4.53 3.14 -12.24
C GLU A 66 4.05 2.32 -13.44
N THR A 67 4.84 2.26 -14.50
CA THR A 67 4.55 1.49 -15.72
C THR A 67 4.92 0.01 -15.61
N GLU A 68 5.61 -0.40 -14.55
CA GLU A 68 6.00 -1.79 -14.37
C GLU A 68 4.82 -2.68 -13.98
N ASN A 69 4.81 -3.89 -14.58
CA ASN A 69 3.91 -4.98 -14.21
C ASN A 69 4.64 -5.92 -13.26
N GLY A 70 4.21 -5.96 -12.01
CA GLY A 70 4.83 -6.82 -11.01
C GLY A 70 4.50 -8.30 -11.21
N VAL A 71 5.30 -9.15 -10.55
CA VAL A 71 5.11 -10.61 -10.51
C VAL A 71 5.04 -11.07 -9.06
N ASN A 72 3.94 -11.71 -8.69
CA ASN A 72 3.73 -12.25 -7.34
C ASN A 72 3.50 -13.77 -7.38
N ASP A 73 3.88 -14.45 -6.30
CA ASP A 73 3.50 -15.84 -6.07
C ASP A 73 2.04 -15.90 -5.60
N LEU A 74 1.17 -16.42 -6.45
CA LEU A 74 -0.28 -16.50 -6.23
C LEU A 74 -0.66 -17.40 -5.06
N LEU A 75 0.20 -18.31 -4.64
CA LEU A 75 -0.05 -19.29 -3.58
C LEU A 75 0.69 -18.98 -2.29
N SER A 76 1.44 -17.89 -2.24
CA SER A 76 2.16 -17.47 -1.04
C SER A 76 1.19 -17.20 0.12
N PRO A 77 1.64 -17.32 1.38
CA PRO A 77 0.83 -16.95 2.55
C PRO A 77 0.33 -15.49 2.53
N ARG A 78 1.00 -14.63 1.79
CA ARG A 78 0.66 -13.20 1.62
C ARG A 78 -0.19 -12.89 0.40
N ALA A 79 -0.42 -13.87 -0.49
CA ALA A 79 -1.14 -13.64 -1.74
C ALA A 79 -2.51 -12.96 -1.54
N CYS A 80 -3.18 -13.22 -0.43
CA CYS A 80 -4.45 -12.54 -0.09
C CYS A 80 -4.31 -11.00 -0.03
N TYR A 81 -3.14 -10.49 0.36
CA TYR A 81 -2.86 -9.06 0.39
C TYR A 81 -2.26 -8.58 -0.93
N ASP A 82 -1.21 -9.25 -1.41
CA ASP A 82 -0.44 -8.82 -2.57
C ASP A 82 -1.31 -8.85 -3.85
N GLU A 83 -1.99 -9.97 -4.12
CA GLU A 83 -2.94 -10.09 -5.23
C GLU A 83 -4.25 -9.35 -4.96
N GLY A 84 -4.66 -9.23 -3.70
CA GLY A 84 -5.80 -8.39 -3.32
C GLY A 84 -5.60 -6.94 -3.75
N LYS A 85 -4.41 -6.37 -3.54
CA LYS A 85 -4.08 -5.00 -3.98
C LYS A 85 -4.03 -4.88 -5.51
N ARG A 86 -3.47 -5.87 -6.21
CA ARG A 86 -3.49 -5.91 -7.70
C ARG A 86 -4.91 -5.95 -8.24
N TRP A 87 -5.74 -6.83 -7.68
CA TRP A 87 -7.17 -6.92 -8.04
C TRP A 87 -7.92 -5.61 -7.76
N ALA A 88 -7.63 -4.95 -6.65
CA ALA A 88 -8.23 -3.66 -6.29
C ALA A 88 -7.90 -2.57 -7.33
N GLU A 89 -6.66 -2.50 -7.84
CA GLU A 89 -6.30 -1.58 -8.92
C GLU A 89 -7.06 -1.93 -10.22
N THR A 90 -7.18 -3.22 -10.53
CA THR A 90 -7.95 -3.69 -11.71
C THR A 90 -9.41 -3.26 -11.62
N ILE A 91 -10.06 -3.43 -10.45
CA ILE A 91 -11.44 -2.95 -10.25
C ILE A 91 -11.51 -1.43 -10.44
N CYS A 92 -10.61 -0.67 -9.82
CA CYS A 92 -10.56 0.79 -9.96
C CYS A 92 -10.45 1.22 -11.43
N ALA A 93 -9.50 0.65 -12.15
CA ALA A 93 -9.30 0.94 -13.58
C ALA A 93 -10.53 0.56 -14.43
N THR A 94 -11.15 -0.58 -14.14
CA THR A 94 -12.36 -1.03 -14.85
C THR A 94 -13.53 -0.09 -14.62
N TYR A 95 -13.77 0.35 -13.37
CA TYR A 95 -14.84 1.31 -13.07
C TYR A 95 -14.59 2.66 -13.74
N HIS A 96 -13.35 3.13 -13.77
CA HIS A 96 -12.99 4.32 -14.53
C HIS A 96 -13.33 4.16 -16.02
N GLN A 97 -12.89 3.05 -16.64
CA GLN A 97 -13.10 2.80 -18.07
C GLN A 97 -14.58 2.64 -18.46
N VAL A 98 -15.36 1.94 -17.62
CA VAL A 98 -16.77 1.61 -17.92
C VAL A 98 -17.73 2.73 -17.52
N HIS A 99 -17.46 3.39 -16.40
CA HIS A 99 -18.40 4.34 -15.79
C HIS A 99 -17.88 5.79 -15.76
N GLY A 100 -16.62 6.03 -16.11
CA GLY A 100 -16.04 7.37 -16.11
C GLY A 100 -15.83 7.95 -14.71
N ILE A 101 -15.75 7.11 -13.65
CA ILE A 101 -15.51 7.60 -12.30
C ILE A 101 -14.08 8.12 -12.18
N ASP A 102 -13.88 9.25 -11.51
CA ASP A 102 -12.55 9.79 -11.18
C ASP A 102 -11.95 8.97 -10.02
N VAL A 103 -11.17 7.94 -10.34
CA VAL A 103 -10.49 7.06 -9.37
C VAL A 103 -8.99 7.21 -9.53
N ARG A 104 -8.31 7.54 -8.45
CA ARG A 104 -6.88 7.77 -8.37
C ARG A 104 -6.22 6.72 -7.50
N ILE A 105 -5.08 6.21 -7.92
CA ILE A 105 -4.41 5.09 -7.27
C ILE A 105 -3.11 5.57 -6.64
N ALA A 106 -3.02 5.42 -5.31
CA ALA A 106 -1.83 5.72 -4.52
C ALA A 106 -1.11 4.43 -4.15
N ARG A 107 0.03 4.12 -4.77
CA ARG A 107 0.89 2.96 -4.46
C ARG A 107 1.84 3.32 -3.34
N MET A 108 1.46 2.98 -2.11
CA MET A 108 2.23 3.33 -0.93
C MET A 108 3.38 2.37 -0.72
N PHE A 109 4.57 2.92 -0.53
CA PHE A 109 5.75 2.20 -0.06
C PHE A 109 5.76 2.16 1.47
N ARG A 110 6.87 1.75 2.07
CA ARG A 110 6.94 1.56 3.52
C ARG A 110 6.78 2.91 4.24
N THR A 111 5.63 3.08 4.85
CA THR A 111 5.27 4.30 5.59
C THR A 111 5.45 4.07 7.09
N TYR A 112 5.92 5.08 7.80
CA TYR A 112 6.05 5.08 9.25
C TYR A 112 5.55 6.39 9.86
N GLY A 113 5.25 6.37 11.15
CA GLY A 113 4.87 7.58 11.88
C GLY A 113 4.07 7.30 13.13
N PRO A 114 3.65 8.38 13.83
CA PRO A 114 2.87 8.24 15.06
C PRO A 114 1.55 7.50 14.83
N ARG A 115 1.10 6.82 15.87
CA ARG A 115 -0.12 5.99 15.90
C ARG A 115 -0.04 4.68 15.12
N MET A 116 1.14 4.26 14.63
CA MET A 116 1.29 2.90 14.16
C MET A 116 1.08 1.91 15.32
N PRO A 117 0.35 0.80 15.10
CA PRO A 117 0.24 -0.24 16.12
C PRO A 117 1.61 -0.77 16.52
N LEU A 118 1.86 -0.90 17.82
CA LEU A 118 3.05 -1.53 18.35
C LEU A 118 2.89 -3.06 18.33
N TYR A 119 4.01 -3.78 18.21
CA TYR A 119 4.06 -5.26 18.22
C TYR A 119 3.25 -5.94 17.11
N ASP A 120 2.97 -5.24 16.03
CA ASP A 120 2.12 -5.69 14.93
C ASP A 120 2.92 -6.31 13.75
N GLY A 121 4.24 -6.48 13.92
CA GLY A 121 5.14 -7.02 12.90
C GLY A 121 5.56 -5.99 11.85
N GLN A 122 5.30 -4.72 12.10
CA GLN A 122 5.81 -3.63 11.27
C GLN A 122 7.23 -3.26 11.71
N MET A 123 8.15 -3.21 10.78
CA MET A 123 9.59 -3.05 11.05
C MET A 123 9.90 -1.85 11.97
N ILE A 124 9.45 -0.65 11.65
CA ILE A 124 9.83 0.55 12.40
C ILE A 124 9.25 0.55 13.83
N PRO A 125 7.96 0.28 14.09
CA PRO A 125 7.47 0.13 15.44
C PRO A 125 8.18 -0.97 16.25
N ASP A 126 8.43 -2.14 15.63
CA ASP A 126 9.10 -3.25 16.30
C ASP A 126 10.56 -2.87 16.65
N PHE A 127 11.29 -2.17 15.78
CA PHE A 127 12.64 -1.66 16.07
C PHE A 127 12.64 -0.65 17.22
N ILE A 128 11.72 0.30 17.21
CA ILE A 128 11.60 1.31 18.27
C ILE A 128 11.30 0.63 19.62
N THR A 129 10.33 -0.28 19.66
CA THR A 129 9.97 -0.98 20.90
C THR A 129 11.11 -1.84 21.41
N ASN A 130 11.77 -2.62 20.54
CA ASN A 130 12.90 -3.46 20.91
C ASN A 130 14.06 -2.61 21.45
N ALA A 131 14.41 -1.51 20.78
CA ALA A 131 15.45 -0.62 21.24
C ALA A 131 15.14 -0.01 22.63
N LEU A 132 13.90 0.44 22.87
CA LEU A 132 13.47 0.98 24.16
C LEU A 132 13.46 -0.08 25.27
N GLU A 133 13.22 -1.35 24.94
CA GLU A 133 13.22 -2.47 25.86
C GLU A 133 14.60 -3.10 26.06
N GLY A 134 15.64 -2.59 25.39
CA GLY A 134 17.00 -3.14 25.43
C GLY A 134 17.13 -4.52 24.77
N LYS A 135 16.26 -4.83 23.81
CA LYS A 135 16.27 -6.05 23.02
C LYS A 135 17.00 -5.86 21.70
N ASP A 136 17.45 -6.96 21.13
CA ASP A 136 18.06 -6.96 19.79
C ASP A 136 17.05 -6.53 18.72
N LEU A 137 17.55 -5.83 17.68
CA LEU A 137 16.76 -5.51 16.49
C LEU A 137 16.74 -6.72 15.57
N GLU A 138 15.58 -7.29 15.38
CA GLU A 138 15.39 -8.47 14.53
C GLU A 138 15.12 -8.04 13.08
N ILE A 139 16.05 -8.38 12.19
CA ILE A 139 15.95 -8.10 10.76
C ILE A 139 15.43 -9.35 10.05
N PHE A 140 14.24 -9.24 9.44
CA PHE A 140 13.68 -10.29 8.60
C PHE A 140 14.14 -10.08 7.15
N GLY A 141 15.00 -10.96 6.67
CA GLY A 141 15.61 -10.90 5.35
C GLY A 141 17.10 -11.23 5.40
N ASP A 142 17.83 -10.82 4.38
CA ASP A 142 19.28 -10.94 4.32
C ASP A 142 19.97 -9.61 4.62
N GLU A 143 21.30 -9.66 4.77
CA GLU A 143 22.14 -8.49 5.07
C GLU A 143 22.12 -7.43 3.96
N THR A 144 21.67 -7.78 2.77
CA THR A 144 21.57 -6.84 1.63
C THR A 144 20.23 -6.10 1.59
N PHE A 145 19.33 -6.38 2.53
CA PHE A 145 18.01 -5.80 2.54
C PHE A 145 18.06 -4.27 2.68
N ARG A 146 17.48 -3.60 1.72
CA ARG A 146 17.36 -2.14 1.66
C ARG A 146 15.90 -1.74 1.63
N THR A 147 15.59 -0.57 2.13
CA THR A 147 14.23 -0.06 2.16
C THR A 147 14.17 1.45 1.94
N SER A 148 13.08 1.89 1.36
CA SER A 148 12.69 3.30 1.32
C SER A 148 11.65 3.54 2.41
N LEU A 149 11.82 4.59 3.18
CA LEU A 149 10.93 4.97 4.27
C LEU A 149 10.26 6.30 3.95
N MET A 150 8.95 6.37 4.13
CA MET A 150 8.16 7.58 3.95
C MET A 150 7.47 7.96 5.26
N TYR A 151 7.62 9.22 5.69
CA TYR A 151 6.89 9.69 6.86
C TYR A 151 5.40 9.85 6.56
N VAL A 152 4.55 9.48 7.50
CA VAL A 152 3.08 9.48 7.30
C VAL A 152 2.52 10.86 6.98
N GLY A 153 3.13 11.92 7.49
CA GLY A 153 2.73 13.30 7.16
C GLY A 153 2.89 13.62 5.68
N ASP A 154 4.02 13.21 5.09
CA ASP A 154 4.29 13.39 3.66
C ASP A 154 3.34 12.57 2.79
N LEU A 155 3.03 11.33 3.23
CA LEU A 155 2.05 10.50 2.56
C LEU A 155 0.67 11.15 2.54
N VAL A 156 0.20 11.67 3.69
CA VAL A 156 -1.12 12.32 3.81
C VAL A 156 -1.19 13.57 2.94
N ASP A 157 -0.14 14.39 2.95
CA ASP A 157 -0.05 15.58 2.10
C ASP A 157 -0.07 15.19 0.62
N GLY A 158 0.71 14.17 0.23
CA GLY A 158 0.74 13.65 -1.13
C GLY A 158 -0.62 13.11 -1.59
N MET A 159 -1.30 12.32 -0.77
CA MET A 159 -2.65 11.80 -1.08
C MET A 159 -3.68 12.91 -1.19
N THR A 160 -3.57 13.96 -0.36
CA THR A 160 -4.43 15.14 -0.44
C THR A 160 -4.18 15.91 -1.73
N LYS A 161 -2.93 16.08 -2.12
CA LYS A 161 -2.57 16.66 -3.42
C LYS A 161 -3.10 15.83 -4.57
N LEU A 162 -2.92 14.50 -4.52
CA LEU A 162 -3.46 13.58 -5.52
C LEU A 162 -4.98 13.73 -5.66
N MET A 163 -5.73 13.80 -4.56
CA MET A 163 -7.18 14.04 -4.56
C MET A 163 -7.55 15.34 -5.29
N ASN A 164 -6.73 16.38 -5.16
CA ASN A 164 -7.02 17.73 -5.69
C ASN A 164 -6.42 18.03 -7.08
N LEU A 165 -5.69 17.11 -7.70
CA LEU A 165 -5.20 17.32 -9.07
C LEU A 165 -6.36 17.55 -10.03
N ALA A 166 -6.15 18.36 -11.05
CA ALA A 166 -7.18 18.65 -12.06
C ALA A 166 -7.50 17.43 -12.93
N GLN A 167 -6.50 16.58 -13.20
CA GLN A 167 -6.63 15.37 -14.02
C GLN A 167 -6.04 14.19 -13.27
N ASP A 168 -6.52 12.98 -13.57
CA ASP A 168 -5.92 11.75 -13.09
C ASP A 168 -4.54 11.55 -13.74
N PRO A 169 -3.47 11.47 -12.97
CA PRO A 169 -2.13 11.22 -13.49
C PRO A 169 -1.86 9.73 -13.78
N GLY A 170 -2.82 8.84 -13.51
CA GLY A 170 -2.61 7.41 -13.38
C GLY A 170 -2.12 7.02 -11.98
N PRO A 171 -1.71 5.77 -11.77
CA PRO A 171 -1.13 5.33 -10.52
C PRO A 171 0.13 6.14 -10.16
N ILE A 172 0.29 6.48 -8.88
CA ILE A 172 1.45 7.23 -8.36
C ILE A 172 2.11 6.45 -7.24
N ASN A 173 3.43 6.32 -7.31
CA ASN A 173 4.26 5.77 -6.25
C ASN A 173 4.47 6.81 -5.13
N PHE A 174 4.11 6.42 -3.91
CA PHE A 174 4.34 7.21 -2.70
C PHE A 174 5.44 6.57 -1.88
N GLY A 175 6.66 7.06 -2.02
CA GLY A 175 7.86 6.59 -1.35
C GLY A 175 8.91 7.68 -1.24
N SER A 176 10.05 7.37 -0.62
CA SER A 176 11.22 8.24 -0.57
C SER A 176 12.22 7.83 -1.66
N ASP A 177 12.94 8.79 -2.20
CA ASP A 177 14.09 8.54 -3.08
C ASP A 177 15.32 8.01 -2.32
N ILE A 178 15.26 8.02 -1.00
CA ILE A 178 16.36 7.55 -0.15
C ILE A 178 16.20 6.05 0.06
N ASP A 179 17.19 5.29 -0.39
CA ASP A 179 17.28 3.85 -0.20
C ASP A 179 18.24 3.56 0.96
N ILE A 180 17.71 3.05 2.06
CA ILE A 180 18.43 2.86 3.33
C ILE A 180 18.77 1.38 3.48
N PRO A 181 20.06 1.00 3.64
CA PRO A 181 20.42 -0.33 4.09
C PRO A 181 19.99 -0.51 5.54
N LEU A 182 19.58 -1.72 5.94
CA LEU A 182 19.16 -1.96 7.32
C LEU A 182 20.30 -2.28 8.28
N VAL A 183 21.51 -2.56 7.75
CA VAL A 183 22.65 -3.04 8.54
C VAL A 183 23.66 -1.92 8.88
N ASP A 184 23.43 -0.69 8.44
CA ASP A 184 24.31 0.48 8.70
C ASP A 184 23.83 1.32 9.89
#